data_3171a54e09e4311ebd96c84b7f8313a6
#
_entry.id   3171a54e09e4311ebd96c84b7f8313a6
#
_cell.length_a   1.000
_cell.length_b   1.000
_cell.length_c   1.000
_cell.angle_alpha   90.00
_cell.angle_beta   90.00
_cell.angle_gamma   90.00
#
_symmetry.space_group_name_H-M   'P 1'
#
loop_
_entity.id
_entity.type
_entity.pdbx_description
1 polymer ?
#
loop_
_entity_poly.entity_id
_entity_poly.type
_entity_poly.pdbx_seq_one_letter_code
_entity_poly.pdbx_strand_id
1 'polypeptide(L)'
;MARWVSEVAHVWKRELRLMFTDIGIILFFFVLPLAYPLVYTLIYNPEVVNDIAVAVVDNSRTSQSRDLVRQLDATPAIDVVGYASSLSEAKRWHAEKRCYGVLVIPESYARNLGRGEQSTVEFYSDMSLLIRFRSFLSALTDVQLATGAKIRSELMASAGVSGSMGGGAPISNQAFFLGD
;
A
#
# COMPACT_ATOMS: atom_id res chain seq x y z
N MET A 1 -58.95 7.97 -20.62
CA MET A 1 -57.58 7.62 -20.16
C MET A 1 -56.79 6.79 -21.13
N ALA A 2 -57.37 5.77 -21.83
CA ALA A 2 -56.62 4.89 -22.72
C ALA A 2 -56.00 5.59 -23.96
N ARG A 3 -56.67 6.59 -24.56
CA ARG A 3 -56.15 7.32 -25.74
C ARG A 3 -54.92 8.14 -25.39
N TRP A 4 -54.87 8.81 -24.27
CA TRP A 4 -53.74 9.61 -23.84
C TRP A 4 -52.48 8.73 -23.62
N VAL A 5 -52.65 7.55 -23.00
CA VAL A 5 -51.57 6.60 -22.80
C VAL A 5 -50.98 6.09 -24.11
N SER A 6 -51.86 5.82 -25.11
CA SER A 6 -51.39 5.38 -26.43
C SER A 6 -50.67 6.48 -27.20
N GLU A 7 -51.10 7.72 -27.08
CA GLU A 7 -50.46 8.87 -27.73
C GLU A 7 -49.05 9.12 -27.09
N VAL A 8 -48.95 9.08 -25.78
CA VAL A 8 -47.67 9.18 -25.07
C VAL A 8 -46.72 8.05 -25.46
N ALA A 9 -47.23 6.80 -25.51
CA ALA A 9 -46.42 5.65 -25.92
C ALA A 9 -45.91 5.76 -27.34
N HIS A 10 -46.73 6.32 -28.23
CA HIS A 10 -46.34 6.52 -29.64
C HIS A 10 -45.26 7.59 -29.79
N VAL A 11 -45.40 8.73 -29.09
CA VAL A 11 -44.37 9.79 -29.05
C VAL A 11 -43.09 9.22 -28.47
N TRP A 12 -43.17 8.52 -27.35
CA TRP A 12 -42.01 7.96 -26.66
C TRP A 12 -41.21 6.97 -27.56
N LYS A 13 -41.94 6.09 -28.26
CA LYS A 13 -41.34 5.13 -29.19
C LYS A 13 -40.66 5.83 -30.39
N ARG A 14 -41.24 6.92 -30.85
CA ARG A 14 -40.69 7.74 -31.93
C ARG A 14 -39.42 8.44 -31.49
N GLU A 15 -39.45 9.10 -30.30
CA GLU A 15 -38.28 9.80 -29.72
C GLU A 15 -37.15 8.82 -29.43
N LEU A 16 -37.44 7.67 -28.81
CA LEU A 16 -36.45 6.62 -28.61
C LEU A 16 -35.78 6.18 -29.92
N ARG A 17 -36.58 5.98 -30.98
CA ARG A 17 -36.01 5.59 -32.28
C ARG A 17 -35.06 6.69 -32.80
N LEU A 18 -35.44 7.97 -32.68
CA LEU A 18 -34.60 9.08 -33.10
C LEU A 18 -33.32 9.13 -32.31
N MET A 19 -33.36 8.93 -30.97
CA MET A 19 -32.20 8.87 -30.14
C MET A 19 -31.20 7.77 -30.53
N PHE A 20 -31.70 6.58 -30.84
CA PHE A 20 -30.87 5.46 -31.30
C PHE A 20 -30.41 5.55 -32.76
N THR A 21 -30.93 6.52 -33.53
CA THR A 21 -30.53 6.75 -34.93
C THR A 21 -29.55 7.91 -35.04
N ASP A 22 -29.53 8.80 -34.03
CA ASP A 22 -28.62 9.94 -34.01
C ASP A 22 -27.25 9.51 -33.44
N ILE A 23 -26.23 9.54 -34.31
CA ILE A 23 -24.87 9.14 -33.97
C ILE A 23 -24.27 10.03 -32.85
N GLY A 24 -24.66 11.32 -32.79
CA GLY A 24 -24.20 12.24 -31.77
C GLY A 24 -24.73 11.88 -30.38
N ILE A 25 -26.01 11.48 -30.32
CA ILE A 25 -26.64 11.04 -29.06
C ILE A 25 -26.04 9.72 -28.60
N ILE A 26 -25.86 8.76 -29.52
CA ILE A 26 -25.22 7.47 -29.17
C ILE A 26 -23.80 7.68 -28.66
N LEU A 27 -23.03 8.51 -29.35
CA LEU A 27 -21.64 8.79 -28.94
C LEU A 27 -21.57 9.46 -27.57
N PHE A 28 -22.44 10.42 -27.30
CA PHE A 28 -22.42 11.18 -26.05
C PHE A 28 -22.99 10.40 -24.86
N PHE A 29 -24.09 9.66 -25.06
CA PHE A 29 -24.77 8.98 -23.94
C PHE A 29 -24.28 7.54 -23.70
N PHE A 30 -23.73 6.87 -24.71
CA PHE A 30 -23.27 5.47 -24.56
C PHE A 30 -21.76 5.33 -24.66
N VAL A 31 -21.14 5.90 -25.70
CA VAL A 31 -19.70 5.71 -25.93
C VAL A 31 -18.89 6.51 -24.94
N LEU A 32 -19.22 7.77 -24.70
CA LEU A 32 -18.44 8.62 -23.81
C LEU A 32 -18.46 8.14 -22.36
N PRO A 33 -19.61 7.82 -21.73
CA PRO A 33 -19.63 7.29 -20.37
C PRO A 33 -18.95 5.94 -20.20
N LEU A 34 -18.90 5.11 -21.27
CA LEU A 34 -18.22 3.83 -21.25
C LEU A 34 -16.71 3.98 -21.50
N ALA A 35 -16.34 4.85 -22.44
CA ALA A 35 -14.95 5.10 -22.81
C ALA A 35 -14.20 5.85 -21.72
N TYR A 36 -14.85 6.78 -21.01
CA TYR A 36 -14.21 7.59 -19.98
C TYR A 36 -13.60 6.77 -18.84
N PRO A 37 -14.30 5.85 -18.16
CA PRO A 37 -13.70 5.00 -17.14
C PRO A 37 -12.59 4.11 -17.70
N LEU A 38 -12.72 3.64 -18.94
CA LEU A 38 -11.75 2.77 -19.59
C LEU A 38 -10.45 3.53 -19.89
N VAL A 39 -10.56 4.72 -20.46
CA VAL A 39 -9.42 5.61 -20.72
C VAL A 39 -8.80 6.07 -19.41
N TYR A 40 -9.63 6.41 -18.40
CA TYR A 40 -9.16 6.78 -17.08
C TYR A 40 -8.35 5.65 -16.44
N THR A 41 -8.86 4.42 -16.46
CA THR A 41 -8.16 3.24 -15.95
C THR A 41 -6.84 3.00 -16.68
N LEU A 42 -6.80 3.17 -18.02
CA LEU A 42 -5.58 3.00 -18.80
C LEU A 42 -4.51 4.07 -18.50
N ILE A 43 -4.93 5.31 -18.26
CA ILE A 43 -4.01 6.41 -17.97
C ILE A 43 -3.51 6.34 -16.52
N TYR A 44 -4.38 5.99 -15.57
CA TYR A 44 -4.06 6.01 -14.14
C TYR A 44 -3.68 4.64 -13.55
N ASN A 45 -3.76 3.56 -14.34
CA ASN A 45 -3.35 2.23 -13.89
C ASN A 45 -1.85 2.10 -13.54
N PRO A 46 -0.90 2.93 -14.03
CA PRO A 46 0.48 2.91 -13.57
C PRO A 46 0.76 3.70 -12.29
N GLU A 47 -0.25 4.19 -11.56
CA GLU A 47 -0.05 4.88 -10.26
C GLU A 47 0.27 3.93 -9.08
N VAL A 48 0.76 2.74 -9.32
CA VAL A 48 1.50 2.01 -8.29
C VAL A 48 2.85 2.73 -8.19
N VAL A 49 3.01 3.54 -7.15
CA VAL A 49 4.30 4.17 -6.87
C VAL A 49 5.27 3.06 -6.52
N ASN A 50 6.16 2.75 -7.46
CA ASN A 50 7.24 1.79 -7.29
C ASN A 50 8.51 2.53 -6.86
N ASP A 51 9.45 1.79 -6.29
CA ASP A 51 10.81 2.25 -5.98
C ASP A 51 10.86 3.49 -5.07
N ILE A 52 10.09 3.45 -3.96
CA ILE A 52 10.20 4.50 -2.95
C ILE A 52 11.56 4.36 -2.26
N ALA A 53 12.43 5.34 -2.47
CA ALA A 53 13.74 5.40 -1.86
C ALA A 53 13.62 5.52 -0.33
N VAL A 54 14.08 4.51 0.41
CA VAL A 54 14.01 4.43 1.89
C VAL A 54 15.40 4.25 2.46
N ALA A 55 15.76 5.08 3.45
CA ALA A 55 16.93 4.88 4.26
C ALA A 55 16.61 4.01 5.48
N VAL A 56 17.51 3.12 5.87
CA VAL A 56 17.32 2.23 7.02
C VAL A 56 18.27 2.60 8.13
N VAL A 57 17.74 2.73 9.36
CA VAL A 57 18.52 2.83 10.61
C VAL A 57 18.31 1.54 11.38
N ASP A 58 19.23 0.60 11.24
CA ASP A 58 19.15 -0.69 11.93
C ASP A 58 19.95 -0.66 13.24
N ASN A 59 19.27 -0.42 14.36
CA ASN A 59 19.85 -0.46 15.70
C ASN A 59 19.95 -1.89 16.24
N SER A 60 19.21 -2.84 15.71
CA SER A 60 19.24 -4.25 16.11
C SER A 60 20.47 -4.99 15.60
N ARG A 61 20.89 -4.73 14.36
CA ARG A 61 22.07 -5.33 13.68
C ARG A 61 22.07 -6.85 13.71
N THR A 62 20.92 -7.48 13.69
CA THR A 62 20.73 -8.93 13.76
C THR A 62 20.46 -9.54 12.39
N SER A 63 20.42 -10.88 12.32
CA SER A 63 19.98 -11.57 11.12
C SER A 63 18.51 -11.29 10.82
N GLN A 64 17.66 -11.22 11.86
CA GLN A 64 16.24 -10.95 11.72
C GLN A 64 15.96 -9.53 11.19
N SER A 65 16.71 -8.51 11.64
CA SER A 65 16.56 -7.16 11.09
C SER A 65 17.00 -7.08 9.63
N ARG A 66 18.09 -7.75 9.27
CA ARG A 66 18.55 -7.83 7.86
C ARG A 66 17.56 -8.58 6.97
N ASP A 67 16.90 -9.63 7.50
CA ASP A 67 15.87 -10.36 6.77
C ASP A 67 14.64 -9.50 6.52
N LEU A 68 14.21 -8.70 7.50
CA LEU A 68 13.14 -7.73 7.34
C LEU A 68 13.46 -6.74 6.23
N VAL A 69 14.64 -6.11 6.28
CA VAL A 69 15.06 -5.14 5.27
C VAL A 69 15.11 -5.74 3.87
N ARG A 70 15.66 -6.95 3.74
CA ARG A 70 15.72 -7.67 2.46
C ARG A 70 14.34 -8.01 1.90
N GLN A 71 13.38 -8.39 2.76
CA GLN A 71 12.02 -8.63 2.34
C GLN A 71 11.31 -7.34 1.90
N LEU A 72 11.58 -6.22 2.58
CA LEU A 72 11.07 -4.91 2.18
C LEU A 72 11.64 -4.45 0.83
N ASP A 73 12.94 -4.59 0.65
CA ASP A 73 13.66 -4.26 -0.59
C ASP A 73 13.22 -5.15 -1.78
N ALA A 74 12.77 -6.36 -1.48
CA ALA A 74 12.21 -7.26 -2.50
C ALA A 74 10.79 -6.89 -2.94
N THR A 75 10.13 -5.95 -2.28
CA THR A 75 8.80 -5.47 -2.71
C THR A 75 8.95 -4.42 -3.81
N PRO A 76 8.07 -4.41 -4.82
CA PRO A 76 8.18 -3.41 -5.89
C PRO A 76 7.93 -1.97 -5.42
N ALA A 77 7.40 -1.78 -4.21
CA ALA A 77 7.07 -0.46 -3.69
C ALA A 77 8.26 0.26 -3.03
N ILE A 78 9.31 -0.47 -2.61
CA ILE A 78 10.39 0.04 -1.77
C ILE A 78 11.74 -0.23 -2.44
N ASP A 79 12.60 0.78 -2.45
CA ASP A 79 14.02 0.71 -2.81
C ASP A 79 14.86 1.15 -1.61
N VAL A 80 15.65 0.24 -1.05
CA VAL A 80 16.51 0.54 0.09
C VAL A 80 17.81 1.19 -0.39
N VAL A 81 17.86 2.51 -0.36
CA VAL A 81 19.02 3.30 -0.84
C VAL A 81 20.25 3.20 0.04
N GLY A 82 20.11 2.71 1.28
CA GLY A 82 21.25 2.48 2.16
C GLY A 82 20.93 2.48 3.64
N TYR A 83 21.98 2.20 4.41
CA TYR A 83 21.92 2.17 5.88
C TYR A 83 22.55 3.44 6.45
N ALA A 84 21.78 4.20 7.21
CA ALA A 84 22.28 5.34 7.97
C ALA A 84 22.68 4.90 9.37
N SER A 85 23.73 5.52 9.90
CA SER A 85 24.27 5.20 11.24
C SER A 85 23.38 5.75 12.37
N SER A 86 22.55 6.74 12.07
CA SER A 86 21.65 7.39 13.03
C SER A 86 20.43 7.98 12.34
N LEU A 87 19.39 8.23 13.15
CA LEU A 87 18.20 8.93 12.68
C LEU A 87 18.53 10.36 12.18
N SER A 88 19.50 11.03 12.80
CA SER A 88 19.94 12.36 12.38
C SER A 88 20.58 12.34 10.98
N GLU A 89 21.36 11.33 10.69
CA GLU A 89 21.93 11.13 9.35
C GLU A 89 20.87 10.81 8.32
N ALA A 90 19.93 9.92 8.64
CA ALA A 90 18.82 9.58 7.76
C ALA A 90 17.92 10.79 7.47
N LYS A 91 17.65 11.65 8.46
CA LYS A 91 16.92 12.91 8.26
C LYS A 91 17.68 13.87 7.34
N ARG A 92 19.02 13.91 7.42
CA ARG A 92 19.83 14.70 6.48
C ARG A 92 19.70 14.16 5.06
N TRP A 93 19.76 12.84 4.86
CA TRP A 93 19.54 12.24 3.54
C TRP A 93 18.14 12.56 2.99
N HIS A 94 17.14 12.62 3.87
CA HIS A 94 15.80 13.04 3.48
C HIS A 94 15.76 14.52 3.04
N ALA A 95 16.39 15.41 3.78
CA ALA A 95 16.51 16.83 3.42
C ALA A 95 17.29 17.04 2.10
N GLU A 96 18.28 16.19 1.82
CA GLU A 96 19.03 16.14 0.57
C GLU A 96 18.25 15.48 -0.58
N LYS A 97 17.00 15.03 -0.34
CA LYS A 97 16.13 14.31 -1.30
C LYS A 97 16.74 13.00 -1.81
N ARG A 98 17.62 12.39 -1.05
CA ARG A 98 18.21 11.07 -1.36
C ARG A 98 17.28 9.92 -0.98
N CYS A 99 16.38 10.14 -0.02
CA CYS A 99 15.33 9.22 0.37
C CYS A 99 14.03 9.97 0.66
N TYR A 100 12.90 9.26 0.57
CA TYR A 100 11.57 9.79 0.85
C TYR A 100 10.98 9.24 2.16
N GLY A 101 11.64 8.22 2.73
CA GLY A 101 11.25 7.62 4.00
C GLY A 101 12.47 7.12 4.76
N VAL A 102 12.31 6.99 6.07
CA VAL A 102 13.33 6.44 6.97
C VAL A 102 12.68 5.36 7.81
N LEU A 103 13.21 4.14 7.72
CA LEU A 103 12.82 3.01 8.55
C LEU A 103 13.78 2.87 9.72
N VAL A 104 13.27 2.88 10.95
CA VAL A 104 14.07 2.67 12.16
C VAL A 104 13.70 1.36 12.82
N ILE A 105 14.65 0.46 12.92
CA ILE A 105 14.51 -0.84 13.57
C ILE A 105 15.12 -0.73 14.98
N PRO A 106 14.34 -0.93 16.05
CA PRO A 106 14.83 -0.77 17.41
C PRO A 106 15.80 -1.89 17.81
N GLU A 107 16.66 -1.62 18.78
CA GLU A 107 17.63 -2.59 19.32
C GLU A 107 16.93 -3.85 19.88
N SER A 108 15.74 -3.67 20.47
CA SER A 108 14.96 -4.79 21.04
C SER A 108 14.30 -5.68 20.01
N TYR A 109 14.35 -5.35 18.70
CA TYR A 109 13.60 -6.03 17.63
C TYR A 109 13.74 -7.56 17.66
N ALA A 110 14.97 -8.07 17.56
CA ALA A 110 15.21 -9.51 17.53
C ALA A 110 14.89 -10.21 18.88
N ARG A 111 15.14 -9.52 19.98
CA ARG A 111 14.86 -10.04 21.33
C ARG A 111 13.38 -10.22 21.56
N ASN A 112 12.58 -9.22 21.18
CA ASN A 112 11.11 -9.29 21.31
C ASN A 112 10.53 -10.38 20.41
N LEU A 113 10.99 -10.46 19.17
CA LEU A 113 10.56 -11.54 18.25
C LEU A 113 10.90 -12.93 18.78
N GLY A 114 12.11 -13.12 19.34
CA GLY A 114 12.54 -14.39 19.93
C GLY A 114 11.72 -14.79 21.16
N ARG A 115 11.07 -13.85 21.84
CA ARG A 115 10.17 -14.09 22.97
C ARG A 115 8.71 -14.25 22.56
N GLY A 116 8.38 -14.07 21.29
CA GLY A 116 6.99 -14.00 20.81
C GLY A 116 6.28 -12.71 21.20
N GLU A 117 7.04 -11.69 21.63
CA GLU A 117 6.54 -10.37 22.01
C GLU A 117 6.44 -9.49 20.75
N GLN A 118 5.51 -8.52 20.78
CA GLN A 118 5.36 -7.57 19.71
C GLN A 118 6.56 -6.61 19.64
N SER A 119 7.13 -6.43 18.46
CA SER A 119 8.16 -5.42 18.21
C SER A 119 7.63 -4.32 17.31
N THR A 120 7.86 -3.07 17.69
CA THR A 120 7.43 -1.89 16.95
C THR A 120 8.56 -1.38 16.09
N VAL A 121 8.30 -1.21 14.80
CA VAL A 121 9.20 -0.59 13.83
C VAL A 121 8.69 0.81 13.56
N GLU A 122 9.56 1.81 13.60
CA GLU A 122 9.21 3.21 13.40
C GLU A 122 9.46 3.60 11.95
N PHE A 123 8.52 4.32 11.37
CA PHE A 123 8.64 4.85 10.02
C PHE A 123 8.47 6.36 10.01
N TYR A 124 9.44 7.06 9.46
CA TYR A 124 9.44 8.50 9.27
C TYR A 124 9.29 8.83 7.79
N SER A 125 8.30 9.63 7.43
CA SER A 125 8.05 10.07 6.06
C SER A 125 7.48 11.47 6.01
N ASP A 126 7.67 12.14 4.88
CA ASP A 126 6.99 13.40 4.56
C ASP A 126 5.57 13.12 4.07
N MET A 127 4.60 13.82 4.66
CA MET A 127 3.17 13.73 4.29
C MET A 127 2.85 14.34 2.93
N SER A 128 3.72 15.14 2.33
CA SER A 128 3.49 15.78 1.03
C SER A 128 3.16 14.78 -0.08
N LEU A 129 3.51 13.51 0.13
CA LEU A 129 3.33 12.42 -0.82
C LEU A 129 2.48 11.28 -0.21
N LEU A 130 1.25 11.60 0.18
CA LEU A 130 0.32 10.66 0.82
C LEU A 130 0.20 9.31 0.08
N ILE A 131 0.29 9.32 -1.25
CA ILE A 131 0.22 8.09 -2.08
C ILE A 131 1.44 7.21 -1.81
N ARG A 132 2.65 7.78 -1.77
CA ARG A 132 3.88 7.03 -1.45
C ARG A 132 3.86 6.48 -0.03
N PHE A 133 3.38 7.27 0.93
CA PHE A 133 3.21 6.84 2.30
C PHE A 133 2.26 5.63 2.41
N ARG A 134 1.13 5.64 1.71
CA ARG A 134 0.19 4.51 1.68
C ARG A 134 0.80 3.25 1.06
N SER A 135 1.50 3.39 -0.06
CA SER A 135 2.18 2.25 -0.70
C SER A 135 3.25 1.64 0.20
N PHE A 136 4.02 2.48 0.90
CA PHE A 136 5.01 2.01 1.88
C PHE A 136 4.35 1.27 3.04
N LEU A 137 3.30 1.84 3.65
CA LEU A 137 2.58 1.19 4.75
C LEU A 137 1.97 -0.15 4.34
N SER A 138 1.43 -0.24 3.12
CA SER A 138 0.92 -1.51 2.57
C SER A 138 2.04 -2.54 2.47
N ALA A 139 3.15 -2.20 1.84
CA ALA A 139 4.30 -3.10 1.69
C ALA A 139 4.88 -3.53 3.05
N LEU A 140 5.01 -2.59 3.99
CA LEU A 140 5.48 -2.89 5.35
C LEU A 140 4.52 -3.85 6.07
N THR A 141 3.21 -3.64 5.94
CA THR A 141 2.19 -4.49 6.54
C THR A 141 2.22 -5.90 5.94
N ASP A 142 2.36 -6.02 4.63
CA ASP A 142 2.43 -7.32 3.94
C ASP A 142 3.66 -8.12 4.38
N VAL A 143 4.82 -7.46 4.46
CA VAL A 143 6.06 -8.09 4.95
C VAL A 143 5.95 -8.47 6.43
N GLN A 144 5.33 -7.63 7.26
CA GLN A 144 5.11 -7.93 8.67
C GLN A 144 4.18 -9.13 8.86
N LEU A 145 3.12 -9.24 8.09
CA LEU A 145 2.19 -10.38 8.12
C LEU A 145 2.91 -11.65 7.68
N ALA A 146 3.69 -11.60 6.60
CA ALA A 146 4.45 -12.74 6.09
C ALA A 146 5.51 -13.19 7.11
N THR A 147 6.28 -12.26 7.67
CA THR A 147 7.30 -12.54 8.69
C THR A 147 6.66 -13.10 9.98
N GLY A 148 5.54 -12.51 10.40
CA GLY A 148 4.79 -12.98 11.56
C GLY A 148 4.22 -14.37 11.38
N ALA A 149 3.73 -14.71 10.20
CA ALA A 149 3.26 -16.05 9.89
C ALA A 149 4.41 -17.08 9.94
N LYS A 150 5.59 -16.71 9.40
CA LYS A 150 6.79 -17.56 9.43
C LYS A 150 7.26 -17.81 10.86
N ILE A 151 7.43 -16.78 11.67
CA ILE A 151 7.85 -16.91 13.08
C ILE A 151 6.86 -17.78 13.85
N ARG A 152 5.57 -17.58 13.65
CA ARG A 152 4.52 -18.38 14.30
C ARG A 152 4.61 -19.85 13.89
N SER A 153 4.81 -20.14 12.62
CA SER A 153 4.97 -21.52 12.15
C SER A 153 6.22 -22.21 12.74
N GLU A 154 7.33 -21.48 12.87
CA GLU A 154 8.56 -21.98 13.48
C GLU A 154 8.40 -22.23 14.99
N LEU A 155 7.73 -21.33 15.72
CA LEU A 155 7.42 -21.51 17.14
C LEU A 155 6.49 -22.69 17.38
N MET A 156 5.45 -22.86 16.53
CA MET A 156 4.55 -24.01 16.62
C MET A 156 5.27 -25.34 16.32
N ALA A 157 6.13 -25.33 15.30
CA ALA A 157 6.94 -26.51 14.97
C ALA A 157 7.88 -26.91 16.11
N SER A 158 8.50 -25.93 16.77
CA SER A 158 9.41 -26.16 17.90
C SER A 158 8.67 -26.57 19.18
N ALA A 159 7.42 -26.12 19.37
CA ALA A 159 6.60 -26.44 20.54
C ALA A 159 5.79 -27.75 20.41
N GLY A 160 5.79 -28.40 19.23
CA GLY A 160 5.03 -29.62 18.97
C GLY A 160 3.50 -29.45 19.04
N VAL A 161 3.01 -28.20 18.95
CA VAL A 161 1.59 -27.86 19.10
C VAL A 161 0.99 -27.53 17.73
N SER A 162 0.12 -28.41 17.25
CA SER A 162 -0.77 -28.12 16.11
C SER A 162 -2.06 -27.47 16.62
N GLY A 163 -2.05 -26.17 16.81
CA GLY A 163 -3.23 -25.43 17.26
C GLY A 163 -3.14 -23.93 16.91
N SER A 164 -4.27 -23.36 16.45
CA SER A 164 -4.39 -21.93 16.18
C SER A 164 -4.39 -21.17 17.50
N MET A 165 -3.28 -20.55 17.86
CA MET A 165 -3.30 -19.49 18.87
C MET A 165 -3.68 -18.18 18.20
N GLY A 166 -4.82 -17.63 18.58
CA GLY A 166 -5.22 -16.26 18.28
C GLY A 166 -4.26 -15.28 18.96
N GLY A 167 -3.33 -14.71 18.22
CA GLY A 167 -2.43 -13.68 18.70
C GLY A 167 -2.31 -12.60 17.65
N GLY A 168 -2.27 -11.32 18.07
CA GLY A 168 -2.04 -10.17 17.22
C GLY A 168 -0.76 -10.31 16.38
N ALA A 169 -0.60 -9.42 15.41
CA ALA A 169 0.61 -9.37 14.57
C ALA A 169 1.85 -9.20 15.47
N PRO A 170 2.91 -10.01 15.32
CA PRO A 170 4.12 -9.94 16.17
C PRO A 170 4.96 -8.70 15.90
N ILE A 171 4.67 -7.99 14.83
CA ILE A 171 5.31 -6.74 14.46
C ILE A 171 4.24 -5.68 14.32
N SER A 172 4.42 -4.52 14.94
CA SER A 172 3.62 -3.33 14.75
C SER A 172 4.45 -2.24 14.10
N ASN A 173 3.79 -1.32 13.44
CA ASN A 173 4.41 -0.12 12.87
C ASN A 173 3.89 1.12 13.59
N GLN A 174 4.77 2.08 13.79
CA GLN A 174 4.44 3.41 14.25
C GLN A 174 4.96 4.41 13.23
N ALA A 175 4.05 5.19 12.68
CA ALA A 175 4.39 6.21 11.69
C ALA A 175 4.63 7.54 12.40
N PHE A 176 5.73 8.20 12.05
CA PHE A 176 6.07 9.55 12.46
C PHE A 176 6.21 10.43 11.22
N PHE A 177 5.82 11.67 11.35
CA PHE A 177 5.93 12.62 10.25
C PHE A 177 7.22 13.43 10.41
N LEU A 178 7.95 13.55 9.33
CA LEU A 178 9.05 14.49 9.19
C LEU A 178 8.41 15.84 8.85
N GLY A 179 8.13 16.65 9.87
CA GLY A 179 7.76 18.06 9.69
C GLY A 179 9.01 18.90 9.51
N ASP A 180 8.90 19.96 8.72
CA ASP A 180 9.91 21.02 8.58
C ASP A 180 10.23 21.67 9.93
#